data_8413e23f49a3e5e50dbceb8c3b884dca
#
_entry.id   8413e23f49a3e5e50dbceb8c3b884dca
#
_cell.length_a   1.000
_cell.length_b   1.000
_cell.length_c   1.000
_cell.angle_alpha   90.00
_cell.angle_beta   90.00
_cell.angle_gamma   90.00
#
_symmetry.space_group_name_H-M   'P 1'
#
loop_
_entity.id
_entity.type
_entity.pdbx_description
1 polymer ?
#
loop_
_entity_poly.entity_id
_entity_poly.type
_entity_poly.pdbx_seq_one_letter_code
_entity_poly.pdbx_strand_id
1 'polypeptide(L)'
;DDHHVYHFYYGKEAGPPGTIMTTFPYKGMGVRVGTKGAGQITVTSFSVPAAGLGFWRERLTARGVAYEDEPTPFGEEALRFADPSGLGLRLVGSTLDHRSPGVRPDIDAERAIRGIHGVTLLVRDPAKTAAFVGEMLHGSVVGESAGTLRIGLGGEAPGQIVEVARATAAADGINGLGTVHHVAFAVGDEDGQLPM
;
A
#
# COMPACT_ATOMS: atom_id res chain seq x y z
N ASP A 1 19.30 6.02 9.41
CA ASP A 1 18.79 7.17 8.65
C ASP A 1 19.94 7.83 7.89
N ASP A 2 19.70 8.15 6.62
CA ASP A 2 20.68 8.87 5.79
C ASP A 2 20.57 10.37 6.09
N HIS A 3 21.53 10.92 6.81
CA HIS A 3 21.56 12.34 7.20
C HIS A 3 21.78 13.30 6.02
N HIS A 4 22.02 12.79 4.83
CA HIS A 4 22.25 13.59 3.62
C HIS A 4 21.01 13.72 2.74
N VAL A 5 19.90 13.04 3.07
CA VAL A 5 18.66 13.03 2.27
C VAL A 5 17.47 13.39 3.14
N TYR A 6 16.64 14.31 2.66
CA TYR A 6 15.39 14.65 3.32
C TYR A 6 14.46 13.44 3.35
N HIS A 7 13.80 13.24 4.48
CA HIS A 7 12.78 12.24 4.66
C HIS A 7 11.41 12.93 4.69
N PHE A 8 10.63 12.76 3.64
CA PHE A 8 9.29 13.35 3.55
C PHE A 8 8.26 12.38 4.11
N TYR A 9 7.41 12.90 4.99
CA TYR A 9 6.32 12.17 5.61
C TYR A 9 4.98 12.66 5.05
N TYR A 10 4.17 11.75 4.58
CA TYR A 10 2.80 11.99 4.14
C TYR A 10 1.87 11.23 5.07
N GLY A 11 0.98 11.91 5.73
CA GLY A 11 0.08 11.29 6.70
C GLY A 11 -0.86 12.28 7.37
N LYS A 12 -1.50 11.82 8.42
CA LYS A 12 -2.32 12.66 9.30
C LYS A 12 -1.44 13.35 10.35
N GLU A 13 -1.96 14.42 10.95
CA GLU A 13 -1.22 15.28 11.87
C GLU A 13 -0.54 14.52 13.02
N ALA A 14 -1.19 13.53 13.62
CA ALA A 14 -0.62 12.71 14.68
C ALA A 14 0.11 11.44 14.17
N GLY A 15 0.08 11.17 12.87
CA GLY A 15 0.73 10.01 12.27
C GLY A 15 0.37 8.64 12.87
N PRO A 16 -0.92 8.32 13.15
CA PRO A 16 -1.26 7.03 13.75
C PRO A 16 -0.89 5.88 12.79
N PRO A 17 -0.64 4.67 13.31
CA PRO A 17 -0.32 3.49 12.50
C PRO A 17 -1.29 3.31 11.32
N GLY A 18 -0.76 2.90 10.16
CA GLY A 18 -1.55 2.73 8.93
C GLY A 18 -1.93 4.03 8.22
N THR A 19 -1.36 5.19 8.59
CA THR A 19 -1.65 6.47 7.94
C THR A 19 -0.41 7.19 7.42
N ILE A 20 0.78 6.63 7.59
CA ILE A 20 2.04 7.27 7.20
C ILE A 20 2.59 6.60 5.95
N MET A 21 2.90 7.39 4.94
CA MET A 21 3.74 7.03 3.81
C MET A 21 4.96 7.95 3.81
N THR A 22 6.13 7.41 3.51
CA THR A 22 7.37 8.19 3.49
C THR A 22 8.07 8.06 2.14
N THR A 23 8.79 9.12 1.73
CA THR A 23 9.60 9.11 0.51
C THR A 23 10.96 9.75 0.74
N PHE A 24 11.93 9.27 -0.03
CA PHE A 24 13.27 9.82 -0.08
C PHE A 24 13.57 10.34 -1.50
N PRO A 25 13.94 11.61 -1.69
CA PRO A 25 14.16 12.20 -3.01
C PRO A 25 15.57 11.90 -3.54
N TYR A 26 15.88 10.63 -3.77
CA TYR A 26 17.20 10.19 -4.28
C TYR A 26 17.44 10.48 -5.77
N LYS A 27 16.48 11.09 -6.48
CA LYS A 27 16.63 11.41 -7.90
C LYS A 27 17.80 12.37 -8.12
N GLY A 28 18.73 12.01 -9.01
CA GLY A 28 19.94 12.79 -9.28
C GLY A 28 21.11 12.50 -8.33
N MET A 29 20.94 11.61 -7.35
CA MET A 29 21.97 11.24 -6.37
C MET A 29 22.68 9.90 -6.69
N GLY A 30 22.67 9.47 -7.96
CA GLY A 30 23.33 8.24 -8.39
C GLY A 30 22.58 6.95 -8.03
N VAL A 31 21.38 7.05 -7.43
CA VAL A 31 20.56 5.87 -7.16
C VAL A 31 19.92 5.39 -8.47
N ARG A 32 20.04 4.10 -8.74
CA ARG A 32 19.47 3.46 -9.94
C ARG A 32 17.94 3.53 -9.93
N VAL A 33 17.34 3.49 -11.12
CA VAL A 33 15.91 3.25 -11.26
C VAL A 33 15.62 1.81 -10.88
N GLY A 34 14.62 1.59 -10.04
CA GLY A 34 14.20 0.26 -9.64
C GLY A 34 13.43 -0.46 -10.75
N THR A 35 13.39 -1.77 -10.67
CA THR A 35 12.57 -2.61 -11.56
C THR A 35 11.60 -3.41 -10.71
N LYS A 36 10.31 -3.32 -11.02
CA LYS A 36 9.28 -4.09 -10.34
C LYS A 36 9.40 -5.57 -10.70
N GLY A 37 9.29 -6.43 -9.71
CA GLY A 37 9.40 -7.88 -9.92
C GLY A 37 9.06 -8.68 -8.66
N ALA A 38 9.33 -9.99 -8.72
CA ALA A 38 9.13 -10.88 -7.60
C ALA A 38 10.01 -10.47 -6.40
N GLY A 39 9.48 -10.64 -5.19
CA GLY A 39 10.14 -10.30 -3.94
C GLY A 39 9.94 -8.84 -3.49
N GLN A 40 8.98 -8.11 -4.09
CA GLN A 40 8.75 -6.70 -3.76
C GLN A 40 7.27 -6.40 -3.45
N ILE A 41 7.06 -5.30 -2.71
CA ILE A 41 5.77 -4.63 -2.65
C ILE A 41 5.60 -3.85 -3.95
N THR A 42 4.59 -4.21 -4.73
CA THR A 42 4.34 -3.61 -6.06
C THR A 42 3.20 -2.61 -6.06
N VAL A 43 2.35 -2.65 -5.03
CA VAL A 43 1.21 -1.73 -4.86
C VAL A 43 1.08 -1.34 -3.40
N THR A 44 0.94 -0.03 -3.16
CA THR A 44 0.43 0.52 -1.90
C THR A 44 -0.98 1.02 -2.13
N SER A 45 -1.93 0.46 -1.41
CA SER A 45 -3.36 0.80 -1.52
C SER A 45 -3.77 1.71 -0.38
N PHE A 46 -4.53 2.76 -0.72
CA PHE A 46 -5.12 3.69 0.23
C PHE A 46 -6.64 3.54 0.21
N SER A 47 -7.27 3.65 1.37
CA SER A 47 -8.70 3.58 1.52
C SER A 47 -9.36 4.95 1.39
N VAL A 48 -10.42 5.02 0.60
CA VAL A 48 -11.31 6.18 0.47
C VAL A 48 -12.75 5.71 0.66
N PRO A 49 -13.70 6.58 1.05
CA PRO A 49 -15.11 6.22 0.99
C PRO A 49 -15.50 5.76 -0.43
N ALA A 50 -16.26 4.67 -0.55
CA ALA A 50 -16.63 4.12 -1.87
C ALA A 50 -17.33 5.17 -2.75
N ALA A 51 -18.23 5.98 -2.17
CA ALA A 51 -18.90 7.08 -2.87
C ALA A 51 -17.93 8.18 -3.35
N GLY A 52 -16.72 8.26 -2.79
CA GLY A 52 -15.70 9.25 -3.14
C GLY A 52 -14.90 8.91 -4.40
N LEU A 53 -14.99 7.69 -4.95
CA LEU A 53 -14.17 7.28 -6.11
C LEU A 53 -14.45 8.13 -7.36
N GLY A 54 -15.70 8.58 -7.57
CA GLY A 54 -16.05 9.50 -8.66
C GLY A 54 -15.23 10.79 -8.62
N PHE A 55 -15.16 11.42 -7.45
CA PHE A 55 -14.32 12.61 -7.24
C PHE A 55 -12.84 12.34 -7.55
N TRP A 56 -12.31 11.17 -7.17
CA TRP A 56 -10.92 10.83 -7.43
C TRP A 56 -10.62 10.61 -8.91
N ARG A 57 -11.56 10.03 -9.68
CA ARG A 57 -11.45 9.94 -11.15
C ARG A 57 -11.32 11.33 -11.79
N GLU A 58 -12.23 12.23 -11.42
CA GLU A 58 -12.19 13.62 -11.90
C GLU A 58 -10.90 14.34 -11.50
N ARG A 59 -10.48 14.17 -10.24
CA ARG A 59 -9.27 14.80 -9.71
C ARG A 59 -8.00 14.31 -10.39
N LEU A 60 -7.83 13.01 -10.59
CA LEU A 60 -6.68 12.43 -11.29
C LEU A 60 -6.64 12.94 -12.74
N THR A 61 -7.78 12.93 -13.43
CA THR A 61 -7.91 13.48 -14.79
C THR A 61 -7.52 14.97 -14.83
N ALA A 62 -8.06 15.78 -13.94
CA ALA A 62 -7.78 17.22 -13.89
C ALA A 62 -6.29 17.53 -13.57
N ARG A 63 -5.60 16.60 -12.92
CA ARG A 63 -4.16 16.70 -12.61
C ARG A 63 -3.28 16.05 -13.67
N GLY A 64 -3.84 15.51 -14.75
CA GLY A 64 -3.10 14.81 -15.80
C GLY A 64 -2.44 13.51 -15.34
N VAL A 65 -2.96 12.89 -14.28
CA VAL A 65 -2.48 11.60 -13.78
C VAL A 65 -3.25 10.49 -14.48
N ALA A 66 -2.55 9.67 -15.25
CA ALA A 66 -3.14 8.47 -15.87
C ALA A 66 -3.52 7.47 -14.78
N TYR A 67 -4.71 6.90 -14.89
CA TYR A 67 -5.21 5.86 -14.01
C TYR A 67 -6.05 4.83 -14.77
N GLU A 68 -6.27 3.70 -14.14
CA GLU A 68 -7.11 2.61 -14.63
C GLU A 68 -8.16 2.27 -13.57
N ASP A 69 -9.40 2.03 -13.98
CA ASP A 69 -10.40 1.38 -13.14
C ASP A 69 -10.05 -0.12 -13.07
N GLU A 70 -9.36 -0.49 -12.00
CA GLU A 70 -8.86 -1.84 -11.76
C GLU A 70 -9.38 -2.34 -10.41
N PRO A 71 -10.55 -3.03 -10.37
CA PRO A 71 -11.04 -3.63 -9.14
C PRO A 71 -9.99 -4.54 -8.50
N THR A 72 -10.00 -4.60 -7.16
CA THR A 72 -9.10 -5.54 -6.48
C THR A 72 -9.48 -6.99 -6.85
N PRO A 73 -8.57 -7.96 -6.68
CA PRO A 73 -8.91 -9.37 -6.86
C PRO A 73 -10.10 -9.83 -6.01
N PHE A 74 -10.45 -9.08 -4.97
CA PHE A 74 -11.54 -9.36 -4.05
C PHE A 74 -12.83 -8.56 -4.32
N GLY A 75 -12.89 -7.88 -5.47
CA GLY A 75 -14.09 -7.22 -5.98
C GLY A 75 -14.35 -5.81 -5.45
N GLU A 76 -13.43 -5.23 -4.72
CA GLU A 76 -13.54 -3.83 -4.30
C GLU A 76 -13.25 -2.91 -5.50
N GLU A 77 -14.09 -1.89 -5.73
CA GLU A 77 -13.80 -0.86 -6.74
C GLU A 77 -12.51 -0.12 -6.39
N ALA A 78 -11.65 0.06 -7.38
CA ALA A 78 -10.39 0.73 -7.15
C ALA A 78 -9.85 1.46 -8.39
N LEU A 79 -9.04 2.48 -8.14
CA LEU A 79 -8.31 3.24 -9.15
C LEU A 79 -6.81 2.94 -9.01
N ARG A 80 -6.22 2.40 -10.06
CA ARG A 80 -4.81 2.06 -10.13
C ARG A 80 -4.06 3.17 -10.87
N PHE A 81 -2.97 3.67 -10.29
CA PHE A 81 -2.12 4.69 -10.90
C PHE A 81 -0.68 4.57 -10.40
N ALA A 82 0.20 5.41 -10.90
CA ALA A 82 1.59 5.48 -10.45
C ALA A 82 2.01 6.92 -10.17
N ASP A 83 2.97 7.07 -9.27
CA ASP A 83 3.65 8.34 -9.08
C ASP A 83 4.61 8.63 -10.26
N PRO A 84 5.19 9.84 -10.36
CA PRO A 84 6.13 10.17 -11.44
C PRO A 84 7.40 9.31 -11.47
N SER A 85 7.73 8.58 -10.42
CA SER A 85 8.85 7.64 -10.35
C SER A 85 8.46 6.21 -10.72
N GLY A 86 7.16 5.98 -10.98
CA GLY A 86 6.62 4.67 -11.30
C GLY A 86 6.16 3.85 -10.08
N LEU A 87 6.15 4.43 -8.87
CA LEU A 87 5.63 3.75 -7.68
C LEU A 87 4.15 3.41 -7.87
N GLY A 88 3.81 2.15 -7.67
CA GLY A 88 2.43 1.68 -7.82
C GLY A 88 1.54 2.07 -6.64
N LEU A 89 0.47 2.79 -6.94
CA LEU A 89 -0.51 3.28 -5.99
C LEU A 89 -1.92 2.83 -6.39
N ARG A 90 -2.80 2.67 -5.40
CA ARG A 90 -4.20 2.32 -5.60
C ARG A 90 -5.08 3.08 -4.61
N LEU A 91 -6.22 3.61 -5.06
CA LEU A 91 -7.30 4.06 -4.19
C LEU A 91 -8.40 3.00 -4.20
N VAL A 92 -8.72 2.47 -3.03
CA VAL A 92 -9.75 1.43 -2.85
C VAL A 92 -10.96 2.07 -2.19
N GLY A 93 -12.12 1.93 -2.84
CA GLY A 93 -13.40 2.35 -2.29
C GLY A 93 -13.84 1.40 -1.18
N SER A 94 -13.99 1.90 0.03
CA SER A 94 -14.39 1.09 1.18
C SER A 94 -15.58 1.70 1.92
N THR A 95 -16.50 0.85 2.34
CA THR A 95 -17.59 1.17 3.28
C THR A 95 -17.24 0.74 4.70
N LEU A 96 -16.13 0.03 4.91
CA LEU A 96 -15.72 -0.56 6.18
C LEU A 96 -14.65 0.25 6.90
N ASP A 97 -14.11 1.29 6.27
CA ASP A 97 -13.08 2.13 6.89
C ASP A 97 -13.69 3.27 7.68
N HIS A 98 -13.68 3.15 9.00
CA HIS A 98 -14.21 4.15 9.93
C HIS A 98 -13.11 5.04 10.54
N ARG A 99 -11.86 4.95 10.07
CA ARG A 99 -10.77 5.84 10.53
C ARG A 99 -11.07 7.28 10.17
N SER A 100 -10.58 8.21 10.99
CA SER A 100 -10.74 9.65 10.76
C SER A 100 -10.21 10.05 9.38
N PRO A 101 -10.87 10.95 8.64
CA PRO A 101 -10.42 11.37 7.32
C PRO A 101 -9.18 12.27 7.39
N GLY A 102 -8.35 12.20 6.36
CA GLY A 102 -7.26 13.17 6.11
C GLY A 102 -7.78 14.39 5.36
N VAL A 103 -8.57 15.24 6.03
CA VAL A 103 -9.22 16.40 5.41
C VAL A 103 -8.21 17.44 4.93
N ARG A 104 -8.49 18.07 3.79
CA ARG A 104 -7.74 19.18 3.19
C ARG A 104 -8.72 20.28 2.77
N PRO A 105 -8.27 21.51 2.53
CA PRO A 105 -9.17 22.58 2.09
C PRO A 105 -9.98 22.25 0.82
N ASP A 106 -9.44 21.41 -0.05
CA ASP A 106 -10.03 21.00 -1.32
C ASP A 106 -10.54 19.54 -1.33
N ILE A 107 -10.51 18.84 -0.18
CA ILE A 107 -10.96 17.45 -0.05
C ILE A 107 -11.67 17.30 1.30
N ASP A 108 -12.98 17.20 1.26
CA ASP A 108 -13.83 17.01 2.44
C ASP A 108 -13.74 15.58 3.02
N ALA A 109 -14.38 15.37 4.16
CA ALA A 109 -14.36 14.11 4.88
C ALA A 109 -14.98 12.93 4.10
N GLU A 110 -15.92 13.20 3.20
CA GLU A 110 -16.62 12.18 2.42
C GLU A 110 -15.80 11.66 1.24
N ARG A 111 -14.69 12.34 0.91
CA ARG A 111 -13.79 12.02 -0.20
C ARG A 111 -12.37 11.75 0.25
N ALA A 112 -12.01 12.18 1.46
CA ALA A 112 -10.65 12.12 1.96
C ALA A 112 -10.14 10.69 2.16
N ILE A 113 -8.84 10.50 1.90
CA ILE A 113 -8.12 9.27 2.22
C ILE A 113 -8.22 9.01 3.74
N ARG A 114 -8.58 7.79 4.10
CA ARG A 114 -8.67 7.33 5.50
C ARG A 114 -7.34 6.83 6.05
N GLY A 115 -6.50 6.29 5.18
CA GLY A 115 -5.20 5.71 5.51
C GLY A 115 -4.80 4.64 4.51
N ILE A 116 -3.76 3.90 4.81
CA ILE A 116 -3.36 2.73 4.04
C ILE A 116 -4.47 1.68 4.14
N HIS A 117 -4.92 1.16 3.00
CA HIS A 117 -5.85 0.04 2.91
C HIS A 117 -5.10 -1.28 3.11
N GLY A 118 -4.01 -1.44 2.39
CA GLY A 118 -3.15 -2.61 2.43
C GLY A 118 -1.98 -2.47 1.47
N VAL A 119 -1.16 -3.50 1.41
CA VAL A 119 -0.04 -3.61 0.46
C VAL A 119 -0.13 -4.91 -0.33
N THR A 120 0.33 -4.89 -1.58
CA THR A 120 0.40 -6.08 -2.42
C THR A 120 1.86 -6.47 -2.65
N LEU A 121 2.23 -7.66 -2.18
CA LEU A 121 3.51 -8.29 -2.42
C LEU A 121 3.40 -9.17 -3.67
N LEU A 122 4.33 -9.03 -4.59
CA LEU A 122 4.47 -9.93 -5.73
C LEU A 122 5.56 -10.95 -5.41
N VAL A 123 5.22 -12.24 -5.32
CA VAL A 123 6.12 -13.31 -4.88
C VAL A 123 6.03 -14.54 -5.77
N ARG A 124 7.05 -15.39 -5.77
CA ARG A 124 7.06 -16.64 -6.53
C ARG A 124 6.18 -17.71 -5.89
N ASP A 125 6.15 -17.75 -4.56
CA ASP A 125 5.38 -18.73 -3.77
C ASP A 125 4.51 -18.00 -2.73
N PRO A 126 3.25 -17.71 -3.07
CA PRO A 126 2.31 -17.07 -2.14
C PRO A 126 2.06 -17.86 -0.88
N ALA A 127 1.97 -19.20 -0.96
CA ALA A 127 1.69 -20.04 0.19
C ALA A 127 2.81 -19.98 1.23
N LYS A 128 4.07 -20.04 0.76
CA LYS A 128 5.24 -19.90 1.64
C LYS A 128 5.32 -18.53 2.29
N THR A 129 5.02 -17.47 1.54
CA THR A 129 5.02 -16.12 2.07
C THR A 129 3.87 -15.93 3.08
N ALA A 130 2.69 -16.47 2.80
CA ALA A 130 1.55 -16.42 3.73
C ALA A 130 1.86 -17.16 5.04
N ALA A 131 2.50 -18.34 4.98
CA ALA A 131 2.95 -19.07 6.16
C ALA A 131 3.92 -18.25 7.01
N PHE A 132 4.89 -17.59 6.37
CA PHE A 132 5.84 -16.70 7.06
C PHE A 132 5.14 -15.50 7.73
N VAL A 133 4.21 -14.84 7.02
CA VAL A 133 3.42 -13.72 7.60
C VAL A 133 2.55 -14.22 8.77
N GLY A 134 2.00 -15.43 8.66
CA GLY A 134 1.25 -16.06 9.74
C GLY A 134 2.09 -16.31 10.98
N GLU A 135 3.30 -16.82 10.80
CA GLU A 135 4.23 -17.12 11.90
C GLU A 135 4.76 -15.84 12.57
N MET A 136 5.18 -14.84 11.77
CA MET A 136 5.87 -13.66 12.27
C MET A 136 4.93 -12.53 12.72
N LEU A 137 3.78 -12.38 12.08
CA LEU A 137 2.84 -11.27 12.33
C LEU A 137 1.46 -11.76 12.79
N HIS A 138 1.33 -13.05 13.11
CA HIS A 138 0.06 -13.68 13.51
C HIS A 138 -1.08 -13.44 12.50
N GLY A 139 -0.73 -13.29 11.22
CA GLY A 139 -1.69 -13.11 10.13
C GLY A 139 -2.39 -14.43 9.76
N SER A 140 -3.61 -14.34 9.28
CA SER A 140 -4.37 -15.49 8.77
C SER A 140 -4.83 -15.23 7.34
N VAL A 141 -4.82 -16.27 6.49
CA VAL A 141 -5.41 -16.19 5.16
C VAL A 141 -6.92 -16.08 5.30
N VAL A 142 -7.48 -14.95 4.83
CA VAL A 142 -8.90 -14.61 4.90
C VAL A 142 -9.59 -14.72 3.54
N GLY A 143 -8.83 -14.88 2.46
CA GLY A 143 -9.39 -15.09 1.13
C GLY A 143 -8.33 -15.46 0.09
N GLU A 144 -8.81 -16.07 -1.00
CA GLU A 144 -8.01 -16.34 -2.21
C GLU A 144 -8.82 -15.99 -3.44
N SER A 145 -8.23 -15.22 -4.35
CA SER A 145 -8.86 -14.84 -5.61
C SER A 145 -7.80 -14.52 -6.67
N ALA A 146 -8.01 -14.98 -7.89
CA ALA A 146 -7.15 -14.71 -9.06
C ALA A 146 -5.64 -14.93 -8.79
N GLY A 147 -5.27 -15.96 -8.00
CA GLY A 147 -3.89 -16.27 -7.66
C GLY A 147 -3.27 -15.34 -6.62
N THR A 148 -4.08 -14.56 -5.92
CA THR A 148 -3.71 -13.67 -4.82
C THR A 148 -4.32 -14.20 -3.53
N LEU A 149 -3.49 -14.34 -2.49
CA LEU A 149 -3.94 -14.59 -1.13
C LEU A 149 -4.12 -13.26 -0.41
N ARG A 150 -5.23 -13.09 0.32
CA ARG A 150 -5.43 -11.97 1.24
C ARG A 150 -5.19 -12.46 2.65
N ILE A 151 -4.31 -11.76 3.36
CA ILE A 151 -3.96 -12.05 4.76
C ILE A 151 -4.46 -10.90 5.61
N GLY A 152 -5.20 -11.24 6.66
CA GLY A 152 -5.64 -10.32 7.70
C GLY A 152 -4.67 -10.34 8.88
N LEU A 153 -4.23 -9.17 9.33
CA LEU A 153 -3.36 -8.99 10.50
C LEU A 153 -4.21 -8.55 11.70
N GLY A 154 -4.71 -9.50 12.46
CA GLY A 154 -5.62 -9.24 13.58
C GLY A 154 -7.04 -8.82 13.16
N GLY A 155 -7.38 -8.90 11.87
CA GLY A 155 -8.68 -8.58 11.31
C GLY A 155 -8.62 -8.40 9.79
N GLU A 156 -9.76 -7.99 9.20
CA GLU A 156 -9.94 -7.81 7.76
C GLU A 156 -10.25 -6.34 7.39
N ALA A 157 -10.15 -5.44 8.35
CA ALA A 157 -10.42 -4.03 8.11
C ALA A 157 -9.30 -3.38 7.29
N PRO A 158 -9.60 -2.27 6.57
CA PRO A 158 -8.58 -1.47 5.92
C PRO A 158 -7.45 -1.07 6.88
N GLY A 159 -6.20 -1.30 6.45
CA GLY A 159 -5.00 -1.13 7.27
C GLY A 159 -4.48 -2.43 7.90
N GLN A 160 -5.26 -3.50 7.88
CA GLN A 160 -4.88 -4.84 8.38
C GLN A 160 -4.66 -5.85 7.24
N ILE A 161 -4.60 -5.40 5.99
CA ILE A 161 -4.60 -6.26 4.80
C ILE A 161 -3.21 -6.34 4.19
N VAL A 162 -2.75 -7.57 3.97
CA VAL A 162 -1.60 -7.89 3.12
C VAL A 162 -2.08 -8.80 1.99
N GLU A 163 -1.93 -8.36 0.75
CA GLU A 163 -2.18 -9.18 -0.43
C GLU A 163 -0.87 -9.79 -0.92
N VAL A 164 -0.88 -11.09 -1.20
CA VAL A 164 0.28 -11.84 -1.70
C VAL A 164 -0.07 -12.43 -3.06
N ALA A 165 0.39 -11.75 -4.12
CA ALA A 165 0.12 -12.11 -5.50
C ALA A 165 1.22 -13.00 -6.07
N ARG A 166 0.84 -13.96 -6.94
CA ARG A 166 1.79 -14.86 -7.61
C ARG A 166 2.46 -14.17 -8.80
N ALA A 167 3.79 -14.18 -8.81
CA ALA A 167 4.59 -13.80 -9.98
C ALA A 167 4.67 -14.98 -10.96
N THR A 168 3.89 -14.93 -12.04
CA THR A 168 3.83 -16.05 -13.01
C THR A 168 5.02 -16.10 -13.94
N ALA A 169 5.59 -14.96 -14.32
CA ALA A 169 6.73 -14.87 -15.25
C ALA A 169 7.65 -13.67 -14.96
N ALA A 170 7.46 -12.95 -13.84
CA ALA A 170 8.26 -11.79 -13.52
C ALA A 170 9.68 -12.18 -13.11
N ALA A 171 10.66 -11.39 -13.57
CA ALA A 171 12.01 -11.43 -13.02
C ALA A 171 11.99 -10.95 -11.55
N ASP A 172 13.11 -11.14 -10.86
CA ASP A 172 13.26 -10.59 -9.51
C ASP A 172 13.25 -9.08 -9.56
N GLY A 173 12.59 -8.47 -8.57
CA GLY A 173 12.57 -7.04 -8.42
C GLY A 173 13.95 -6.48 -8.04
N ILE A 174 14.22 -5.27 -8.51
CA ILE A 174 15.45 -4.56 -8.18
C ILE A 174 15.07 -3.27 -7.48
N ASN A 175 15.47 -3.09 -6.24
CA ASN A 175 15.18 -1.87 -5.49
C ASN A 175 15.91 -0.66 -6.07
N GLY A 176 15.22 0.46 -6.07
CA GLY A 176 15.71 1.74 -6.58
C GLY A 176 14.58 2.78 -6.63
N LEU A 177 14.77 3.84 -7.42
CA LEU A 177 13.74 4.85 -7.63
C LEU A 177 12.44 4.21 -8.14
N GLY A 178 11.30 4.59 -7.56
CA GLY A 178 9.98 4.10 -7.95
C GLY A 178 9.59 2.74 -7.37
N THR A 179 10.35 2.21 -6.39
CA THR A 179 10.01 0.98 -5.66
C THR A 179 9.79 1.23 -4.18
N VAL A 180 9.02 0.37 -3.52
CA VAL A 180 8.85 0.38 -2.07
C VAL A 180 10.10 -0.25 -1.45
N HIS A 181 10.71 0.43 -0.49
CA HIS A 181 11.87 -0.08 0.24
C HIS A 181 11.44 -1.06 1.33
N HIS A 182 10.44 -0.70 2.14
CA HIS A 182 9.90 -1.54 3.21
C HIS A 182 8.48 -1.12 3.59
N VAL A 183 7.80 -1.98 4.33
CA VAL A 183 6.57 -1.67 5.06
C VAL A 183 6.82 -1.92 6.55
N ALA A 184 6.36 -1.00 7.40
CA ALA A 184 6.39 -1.15 8.84
C ALA A 184 5.00 -1.55 9.35
N PHE A 185 4.94 -2.60 10.14
CA PHE A 185 3.73 -3.06 10.81
C PHE A 185 3.72 -2.57 12.25
N ALA A 186 2.57 -2.09 12.74
CA ALA A 186 2.41 -1.74 14.13
C ALA A 186 2.29 -3.03 14.96
N VAL A 187 3.09 -3.12 16.02
CA VAL A 187 2.96 -4.12 17.07
C VAL A 187 2.28 -3.49 18.28
N GLY A 188 1.54 -4.26 19.08
CA GLY A 188 0.67 -3.75 20.14
C GLY A 188 1.42 -3.07 21.28
N ASP A 189 2.59 -3.62 21.67
CA ASP A 189 3.45 -3.13 22.75
C ASP A 189 4.90 -3.61 22.55
N GLU A 190 5.82 -3.18 23.42
CA GLU A 190 7.21 -3.60 23.39
C GLU A 190 7.38 -5.11 23.60
N ASP A 191 6.47 -5.75 24.35
CA ASP A 191 6.49 -7.20 24.60
C ASP A 191 6.08 -8.02 23.37
N GLY A 192 5.38 -7.39 22.42
CA GLY A 192 5.02 -7.98 21.13
C GLY A 192 6.15 -7.99 20.10
N GLN A 193 7.26 -7.35 20.38
CA GLN A 193 8.45 -7.42 19.53
C GLN A 193 9.23 -8.70 19.86
N LEU A 194 9.54 -9.47 18.81
CA LEU A 194 10.43 -10.61 18.99
C LEU A 194 11.78 -10.13 19.52
N PRO A 195 12.35 -10.79 20.53
CA PRO A 195 13.73 -10.52 20.91
C PRO A 195 14.64 -10.82 19.71
N MET A 196 15.40 -9.81 19.29
CA MET A 196 16.41 -9.95 18.24
C MET A 196 17.59 -10.80 18.71
#